data_7675afca8c5bdf1986c08068cc98056c
#
_entry.id   7675afca8c5bdf1986c08068cc98056c
#
_cell.length_a   1.000
_cell.length_b   1.000
_cell.length_c   1.000
_cell.angle_alpha   90.00
_cell.angle_beta   90.00
_cell.angle_gamma   90.00
#
_symmetry.space_group_name_H-M   'P 1'
#
loop_
_entity.id
_entity.type
_entity.pdbx_description
1 polymer ?
#
loop_
_entity_poly.entity_id
_entity_poly.type
_entity_poly.pdbx_seq_one_letter_code
_entity_poly.pdbx_strand_id
1 'polypeptide(L)'
;MRICHVYTVHTWAEVPPDPLRVLDACARRATHEGLPQPAALLGDWLGAAAVIAPSVELLPVAPEHAFGDGSASADGDGLVVVDPPSSPAPAADSRYTLGFRSFPDVTAGARRLLPEAVSGRADGLLVLGHDGRWSARGDVPTPRDLGLGRLDDDDATDTATNTVTDTDSVTNSTASPAAAHLTWEAPDRRSHQAAVRECLEAIRAGEIYQACLSTRLDGQLHGGPLALFSRLWRQTRARRAAFMTGSWGSVVSLSPETYLTRSGRDVRSCPIKGTLPRAADPALLRASVKDVAENIMIVDLVRHDLGRTAELGSVTVPELLVVHEAPGVWHLVSTVAARTGVPHDELVETTFPPASVTGTPKLRARGLIAGWEPRARGLHCGAIGIAGPDELDLSVAIRTLEIAPDGRCEFGVGGGITIDSDPDAEWDECVHKAAFTWGGGPAPW
;
A
#
# COMPACT_ATOMS: atom_id res chain seq x y z
N MET A 1 -34.65 8.38 13.05
CA MET A 1 -34.68 9.30 11.91
C MET A 1 -33.27 9.34 11.38
N ARG A 2 -32.94 8.54 10.34
CA ARG A 2 -31.58 8.47 9.76
C ARG A 2 -31.41 9.72 8.90
N ILE A 3 -30.53 10.62 9.30
CA ILE A 3 -30.08 11.73 8.48
C ILE A 3 -29.06 11.13 7.49
N CYS A 4 -29.53 10.84 6.26
CA CYS A 4 -28.61 10.58 5.15
C CYS A 4 -27.91 11.89 4.83
N HIS A 5 -26.65 12.02 5.16
CA HIS A 5 -25.83 13.10 4.64
C HIS A 5 -25.68 12.89 3.13
N VAL A 6 -26.31 13.75 2.37
CA VAL A 6 -26.19 13.81 0.90
C VAL A 6 -24.85 14.50 0.61
N TYR A 7 -23.81 13.72 0.31
CA TYR A 7 -22.60 14.29 -0.28
C TYR A 7 -22.92 14.81 -1.69
N THR A 8 -22.56 16.03 -1.98
CA THR A 8 -22.60 16.54 -3.34
C THR A 8 -21.50 15.83 -4.13
N VAL A 9 -21.83 14.75 -4.82
CA VAL A 9 -20.92 14.05 -5.70
C VAL A 9 -20.88 14.80 -7.02
N HIS A 10 -19.81 15.58 -7.24
CA HIS A 10 -19.54 16.18 -8.54
C HIS A 10 -18.93 15.12 -9.45
N THR A 11 -19.60 14.79 -10.55
CA THR A 11 -19.06 13.86 -11.56
C THR A 11 -18.25 14.64 -12.60
N TRP A 12 -17.06 14.14 -12.93
CA TRP A 12 -16.18 14.70 -13.94
C TRP A 12 -16.27 13.88 -15.23
N ALA A 13 -17.29 14.13 -16.02
CA ALA A 13 -17.59 13.33 -17.21
C ALA A 13 -16.54 13.46 -18.34
N GLU A 14 -15.73 14.52 -18.35
CA GLU A 14 -14.80 14.84 -19.44
C GLU A 14 -13.34 14.47 -19.14
N VAL A 15 -13.03 14.03 -17.92
CA VAL A 15 -11.67 13.64 -17.53
C VAL A 15 -11.40 12.21 -17.94
N PRO A 16 -10.30 11.92 -18.68
CA PRO A 16 -9.95 10.55 -19.06
C PRO A 16 -9.82 9.63 -17.83
N PRO A 17 -10.23 8.35 -17.93
CA PRO A 17 -10.16 7.37 -16.83
C PRO A 17 -8.72 6.84 -16.60
N ASP A 18 -7.72 7.70 -16.75
CA ASP A 18 -6.31 7.39 -16.45
C ASP A 18 -5.91 8.02 -15.11
N PRO A 19 -5.80 7.23 -14.03
CA PRO A 19 -5.48 7.76 -12.71
C PRO A 19 -4.07 8.35 -12.62
N LEU A 20 -3.12 7.87 -13.43
CA LEU A 20 -1.76 8.43 -13.43
C LEU A 20 -1.72 9.82 -14.03
N ARG A 21 -2.55 10.12 -15.02
CA ARG A 21 -2.66 11.45 -15.59
C ARG A 21 -3.22 12.46 -14.58
N VAL A 22 -4.22 12.05 -13.81
CA VAL A 22 -4.80 12.89 -12.75
C VAL A 22 -3.81 13.08 -11.61
N LEU A 23 -3.14 12.01 -11.17
CA LEU A 23 -2.12 12.07 -10.12
C LEU A 23 -0.96 13.00 -10.51
N ASP A 24 -0.46 12.92 -11.74
CA ASP A 24 0.59 13.79 -12.25
C ASP A 24 0.14 15.27 -12.32
N ALA A 25 -1.11 15.52 -12.70
CA ALA A 25 -1.67 16.87 -12.68
C ALA A 25 -1.76 17.44 -11.25
N CYS A 26 -2.19 16.63 -10.28
CA CYS A 26 -2.18 17.01 -8.86
C CYS A 26 -0.75 17.33 -8.37
N ALA A 27 0.24 16.51 -8.74
CA ALA A 27 1.63 16.72 -8.34
C ALA A 27 2.23 18.01 -8.95
N ARG A 28 1.94 18.30 -10.22
CA ARG A 28 2.36 19.58 -10.84
C ARG A 28 1.72 20.79 -10.14
N ARG A 29 0.42 20.72 -9.87
CA ARG A 29 -0.28 21.77 -9.13
C ARG A 29 0.33 21.98 -7.75
N ALA A 30 0.50 20.89 -6.99
CA ALA A 30 1.10 20.95 -5.65
C ALA A 30 2.49 21.61 -5.67
N THR A 31 3.33 21.25 -6.64
CA THR A 31 4.66 21.88 -6.81
C THR A 31 4.56 23.36 -7.17
N HIS A 32 3.64 23.74 -8.07
CA HIS A 32 3.48 25.12 -8.52
C HIS A 32 2.93 26.03 -7.41
N GLU A 33 1.99 25.52 -6.62
CA GLU A 33 1.30 26.28 -5.57
C GLU A 33 1.96 26.14 -4.18
N GLY A 34 3.04 25.35 -4.04
CA GLY A 34 3.71 25.10 -2.77
C GLY A 34 2.86 24.29 -1.78
N LEU A 35 1.94 23.46 -2.30
CA LEU A 35 1.08 22.60 -1.51
C LEU A 35 1.78 21.26 -1.16
N PRO A 36 1.32 20.55 -0.11
CA PRO A 36 1.70 19.17 0.11
C PRO A 36 1.45 18.30 -1.13
N GLN A 37 2.32 17.33 -1.36
CA GLN A 37 2.22 16.45 -2.51
C GLN A 37 0.99 15.53 -2.43
N PRO A 38 0.48 15.04 -3.57
CA PRO A 38 -0.65 14.11 -3.58
C PRO A 38 -0.27 12.73 -3.04
N ALA A 39 -1.27 12.02 -2.52
CA ALA A 39 -1.21 10.58 -2.27
C ALA A 39 -2.20 9.85 -3.16
N ALA A 40 -1.87 8.62 -3.58
CA ALA A 40 -2.71 7.83 -4.47
C ALA A 40 -2.79 6.36 -4.04
N LEU A 41 -3.99 5.82 -4.17
CA LEU A 41 -4.33 4.41 -4.00
C LEU A 41 -4.97 3.94 -5.32
N LEU A 42 -4.31 3.02 -6.03
CA LEU A 42 -4.74 2.58 -7.36
C LEU A 42 -5.04 1.08 -7.38
N GLY A 43 -6.08 0.70 -8.11
CA GLY A 43 -6.51 -0.69 -8.31
C GLY A 43 -7.88 -0.97 -7.69
N ASP A 44 -7.97 -1.37 -6.44
CA ASP A 44 -9.24 -1.71 -5.78
C ASP A 44 -9.22 -1.19 -4.34
N TRP A 45 -9.67 0.04 -4.16
CA TRP A 45 -9.69 0.73 -2.89
C TRP A 45 -11.04 1.40 -2.65
N LEU A 46 -11.64 1.15 -1.48
CA LEU A 46 -12.99 1.65 -1.14
C LEU A 46 -14.03 1.31 -2.22
N GLY A 47 -13.86 0.17 -2.92
CA GLY A 47 -14.72 -0.24 -4.03
C GLY A 47 -14.56 0.59 -5.31
N ALA A 48 -13.44 1.29 -5.49
CA ALA A 48 -13.13 2.13 -6.64
C ALA A 48 -11.81 1.72 -7.32
N ALA A 49 -11.66 2.04 -8.60
CA ALA A 49 -10.46 1.77 -9.39
C ALA A 49 -9.28 2.67 -9.02
N ALA A 50 -9.54 3.86 -8.45
CA ALA A 50 -8.52 4.73 -7.90
C ALA A 50 -9.11 5.69 -6.87
N VAL A 51 -8.30 6.04 -5.86
CA VAL A 51 -8.56 7.09 -4.87
C VAL A 51 -7.32 7.97 -4.80
N ILE A 52 -7.46 9.27 -5.05
CA ILE A 52 -6.37 10.25 -5.03
C ILE A 52 -6.74 11.37 -4.06
N ALA A 53 -5.89 11.61 -3.06
CA ALA A 53 -5.88 12.85 -2.29
C ALA A 53 -5.01 13.86 -3.05
N PRO A 54 -5.59 14.95 -3.60
CA PRO A 54 -4.87 15.88 -4.47
C PRO A 54 -3.73 16.62 -3.76
N SER A 55 -3.88 16.80 -2.45
CA SER A 55 -2.88 17.37 -1.56
C SER A 55 -3.12 16.82 -0.16
N VAL A 56 -2.09 16.27 0.47
CA VAL A 56 -2.17 15.76 1.84
C VAL A 56 -0.81 15.87 2.52
N GLU A 57 -0.77 16.52 3.65
CA GLU A 57 0.43 16.56 4.48
C GLU A 57 0.54 15.27 5.30
N LEU A 58 1.52 14.46 4.95
CA LEU A 58 1.79 13.18 5.59
C LEU A 58 2.93 13.34 6.60
N LEU A 59 2.61 13.21 7.89
CA LEU A 59 3.54 13.42 8.99
C LEU A 59 3.79 12.14 9.78
N PRO A 60 4.99 11.97 10.36
CA PRO A 60 5.26 10.90 11.31
C PRO A 60 4.34 10.99 12.52
N VAL A 61 3.80 9.85 12.93
CA VAL A 61 2.91 9.72 14.09
C VAL A 61 3.30 8.49 14.91
N ALA A 62 2.75 8.36 16.13
CA ALA A 62 2.86 7.11 16.88
C ALA A 62 2.10 5.99 16.14
N PRO A 63 2.60 4.74 16.15
CA PRO A 63 2.04 3.65 15.35
C PRO A 63 0.55 3.37 15.59
N GLU A 64 0.07 3.55 16.81
CA GLU A 64 -1.33 3.39 17.20
C GLU A 64 -2.26 4.43 16.54
N HIS A 65 -1.72 5.57 16.12
CA HIS A 65 -2.47 6.67 15.50
C HIS A 65 -2.42 6.68 13.97
N ALA A 66 -1.80 5.69 13.34
CA ALA A 66 -1.66 5.64 11.89
C ALA A 66 -3.00 5.71 11.13
N PHE A 67 -4.05 5.12 11.71
CA PHE A 67 -5.39 5.00 11.10
C PHE A 67 -6.54 5.38 12.05
N GLY A 68 -6.24 6.08 13.14
CA GLY A 68 -7.24 6.58 14.09
C GLY A 68 -8.07 7.72 13.50
N ASP A 69 -9.27 7.91 14.03
CA ASP A 69 -10.18 9.02 13.67
C ASP A 69 -9.73 10.38 14.22
N GLY A 70 -8.60 10.41 14.94
CA GLY A 70 -8.03 11.63 15.52
C GLY A 70 -8.77 12.15 16.75
N SER A 71 -9.59 11.31 17.40
CA SER A 71 -10.27 11.61 18.67
C SER A 71 -9.39 11.36 19.89
N ALA A 72 -8.09 11.12 19.74
CA ALA A 72 -7.18 10.98 20.87
C ALA A 72 -7.12 12.30 21.66
N SER A 73 -7.70 12.28 22.86
CA SER A 73 -7.59 13.33 23.86
C SER A 73 -6.11 13.58 24.17
N ALA A 74 -5.71 14.84 24.13
CA ALA A 74 -4.41 15.29 24.62
C ALA A 74 -4.37 15.16 26.15
N ASP A 75 -4.02 13.97 26.65
CA ASP A 75 -3.66 13.76 28.04
C ASP A 75 -2.31 13.01 28.09
N GLY A 76 -1.27 13.75 28.43
CA GLY A 76 -0.02 13.19 28.95
C GLY A 76 1.25 13.46 28.14
N ASP A 77 1.98 14.49 28.59
CA ASP A 77 3.43 14.72 28.50
C ASP A 77 4.14 14.82 27.12
N GLY A 78 4.34 16.05 26.71
CA GLY A 78 5.66 16.45 26.17
C GLY A 78 5.83 16.46 24.66
N LEU A 79 4.81 16.45 23.82
CA LEU A 79 4.93 16.75 22.40
C LEU A 79 4.39 18.15 22.07
N VAL A 80 5.19 18.93 21.36
CA VAL A 80 4.84 20.28 20.93
C VAL A 80 3.56 20.23 20.10
N VAL A 81 2.46 20.67 20.68
CA VAL A 81 1.20 20.91 19.97
C VAL A 81 1.42 22.17 19.15
N VAL A 82 1.45 22.05 17.84
CA VAL A 82 1.29 23.18 16.94
C VAL A 82 -0.21 23.49 16.94
N ASP A 83 -0.60 24.64 17.49
CA ASP A 83 -1.96 25.12 17.47
C ASP A 83 -2.49 25.16 16.04
N PRO A 84 -3.68 24.64 15.77
CA PRO A 84 -4.28 24.75 14.44
C PRO A 84 -4.63 26.22 14.14
N PRO A 85 -4.47 26.68 12.89
CA PRO A 85 -4.86 28.03 12.53
C PRO A 85 -6.36 28.24 12.78
N SER A 86 -6.70 29.42 13.30
CA SER A 86 -8.06 29.86 13.63
C SER A 86 -8.90 30.10 12.37
N SER A 87 -9.36 29.03 11.71
CA SER A 87 -10.43 29.04 10.72
C SER A 87 -11.59 28.19 11.23
N PRO A 88 -12.86 28.57 10.95
CA PRO A 88 -14.00 27.81 11.39
C PRO A 88 -13.90 26.39 10.82
N ALA A 89 -13.95 25.38 11.70
CA ALA A 89 -13.88 23.99 11.34
C ALA A 89 -14.95 23.67 10.28
N PRO A 90 -14.59 23.10 9.12
CA PRO A 90 -15.58 22.51 8.23
C PRO A 90 -16.28 21.36 8.96
N ALA A 91 -17.53 21.08 8.58
CA ALA A 91 -18.37 20.07 9.19
C ALA A 91 -17.60 18.75 9.40
N ALA A 92 -17.67 18.19 10.59
CA ALA A 92 -16.79 17.15 11.16
C ALA A 92 -16.79 15.77 10.46
N ASP A 93 -17.47 15.58 9.31
CA ASP A 93 -17.91 14.26 8.85
C ASP A 93 -17.32 13.75 7.52
N SER A 94 -16.30 14.38 6.92
CA SER A 94 -15.80 13.93 5.62
C SER A 94 -14.29 13.81 5.48
N ARG A 95 -13.56 13.71 6.58
CA ARG A 95 -12.09 13.64 6.51
C ARG A 95 -11.62 12.20 6.42
N TYR A 96 -10.84 11.94 5.37
CA TYR A 96 -10.14 10.68 5.20
C TYR A 96 -8.70 10.81 5.70
N THR A 97 -8.23 9.79 6.38
CA THR A 97 -6.84 9.67 6.83
C THR A 97 -6.13 8.67 5.94
N LEU A 98 -5.05 9.10 5.29
CA LEU A 98 -4.14 8.21 4.55
C LEU A 98 -2.87 8.00 5.38
N GLY A 99 -2.30 6.79 5.31
CA GLY A 99 -1.09 6.54 6.07
C GLY A 99 -0.56 5.12 5.91
N PHE A 100 0.51 4.86 6.68
CA PHE A 100 1.07 3.53 6.83
C PHE A 100 1.53 3.28 8.27
N ARG A 101 1.63 2.00 8.61
CA ARG A 101 2.21 1.49 9.85
C ARG A 101 3.22 0.39 9.52
N SER A 102 4.45 0.57 9.97
CA SER A 102 5.54 -0.38 9.81
C SER A 102 5.32 -1.66 10.63
N PHE A 103 5.96 -2.75 10.22
CA PHE A 103 5.99 -3.98 10.99
C PHE A 103 6.59 -3.70 12.39
N PRO A 104 5.98 -4.24 13.46
CA PRO A 104 6.46 -4.00 14.82
C PRO A 104 7.71 -4.87 15.08
N ASP A 105 8.87 -4.34 14.69
CA ASP A 105 10.16 -5.00 14.92
C ASP A 105 10.43 -5.15 16.41
N VAL A 106 10.78 -6.34 16.83
CA VAL A 106 11.01 -6.69 18.24
C VAL A 106 12.44 -6.33 18.67
N THR A 107 13.32 -6.07 17.73
CA THR A 107 14.73 -5.73 18.00
C THR A 107 14.85 -4.26 18.39
N ALA A 108 15.13 -4.01 19.67
CA ALA A 108 15.35 -2.65 20.17
C ALA A 108 16.52 -1.96 19.42
N GLY A 109 16.26 -0.74 18.91
CA GLY A 109 17.26 0.03 18.19
C GLY A 109 17.48 -0.37 16.72
N ALA A 110 16.66 -1.24 16.17
CA ALA A 110 16.69 -1.59 14.76
C ALA A 110 16.53 -0.34 13.88
N ARG A 111 17.50 -0.11 12.99
CA ARG A 111 17.48 1.05 12.09
C ARG A 111 16.42 0.86 11.01
N ARG A 112 15.51 1.81 10.89
CA ARG A 112 14.53 1.91 9.79
C ARG A 112 14.93 3.02 8.82
N LEU A 113 14.58 2.85 7.56
CA LEU A 113 14.81 3.87 6.53
C LEU A 113 13.76 5.00 6.64
N LEU A 114 12.50 4.63 6.90
CA LEU A 114 11.37 5.54 7.04
C LEU A 114 10.83 5.54 8.49
N PRO A 115 9.96 6.51 8.86
CA PRO A 115 9.27 6.52 10.14
C PRO A 115 8.49 5.22 10.40
N GLU A 116 8.24 4.92 11.67
CA GLU A 116 7.47 3.73 12.07
C GLU A 116 6.02 3.80 11.62
N ALA A 117 5.44 4.98 11.66
CA ALA A 117 4.12 5.26 11.10
C ALA A 117 4.05 6.69 10.57
N VAL A 118 3.19 6.86 9.60
CA VAL A 118 2.88 8.14 8.97
C VAL A 118 1.38 8.23 8.78
N SER A 119 0.84 9.42 9.00
CA SER A 119 -0.57 9.71 8.82
C SER A 119 -0.77 11.12 8.30
N GLY A 120 -1.84 11.34 7.53
CA GLY A 120 -2.25 12.68 7.10
C GLY A 120 -3.73 12.70 6.73
N ARG A 121 -4.37 13.83 7.01
CA ARG A 121 -5.79 14.05 6.71
C ARG A 121 -5.94 14.74 5.37
N ALA A 122 -6.79 14.16 4.51
CA ALA A 122 -7.17 14.75 3.24
C ALA A 122 -8.51 15.49 3.39
N ASP A 123 -8.57 16.74 2.92
CA ASP A 123 -9.80 17.53 2.91
C ASP A 123 -10.78 17.05 1.84
N GLY A 124 -10.26 16.36 0.81
CA GLY A 124 -11.08 15.74 -0.21
C GLY A 124 -10.33 14.67 -1.02
N LEU A 125 -11.12 13.88 -1.74
CA LEU A 125 -10.68 12.76 -2.57
C LEU A 125 -11.26 12.85 -3.98
N LEU A 126 -10.41 12.54 -4.95
CA LEU A 126 -10.80 12.20 -6.32
C LEU A 126 -10.94 10.69 -6.44
N VAL A 127 -12.11 10.22 -6.83
CA VAL A 127 -12.43 8.79 -6.86
C VAL A 127 -12.80 8.39 -8.29
N LEU A 128 -12.06 7.44 -8.86
CA LEU A 128 -12.37 6.82 -10.14
C LEU A 128 -13.17 5.54 -9.91
N GLY A 129 -14.41 5.50 -10.30
CA GLY A 129 -15.23 4.30 -10.26
C GLY A 129 -14.76 3.23 -11.26
N HIS A 130 -15.16 1.98 -11.04
CA HIS A 130 -14.91 0.90 -12.00
C HIS A 130 -15.68 1.09 -13.32
N ASP A 131 -16.66 1.99 -13.34
CA ASP A 131 -17.37 2.43 -14.54
C ASP A 131 -16.58 3.46 -15.39
N GLY A 132 -15.35 3.81 -14.96
CA GLY A 132 -14.48 4.77 -15.63
C GLY A 132 -14.83 6.23 -15.37
N ARG A 133 -15.73 6.53 -14.44
CA ARG A 133 -16.12 7.90 -14.10
C ARG A 133 -15.43 8.42 -12.86
N TRP A 134 -14.98 9.66 -12.94
CA TRP A 134 -14.46 10.38 -11.80
C TRP A 134 -15.57 11.03 -10.98
N SER A 135 -15.40 10.99 -9.67
CA SER A 135 -16.24 11.71 -8.71
C SER A 135 -15.34 12.39 -7.66
N ALA A 136 -15.85 13.44 -7.06
CA ALA A 136 -15.18 14.19 -6.01
C ALA A 136 -15.91 14.00 -4.68
N ARG A 137 -15.15 13.82 -3.61
CA ARG A 137 -15.64 13.78 -2.22
C ARG A 137 -14.89 14.84 -1.41
N GLY A 138 -15.60 15.77 -0.77
CA GLY A 138 -14.98 16.87 -0.02
C GLY A 138 -14.40 17.97 -0.90
N ASP A 139 -13.42 18.72 -0.35
CA ASP A 139 -12.79 19.85 -1.05
C ASP A 139 -11.64 19.36 -1.93
N VAL A 140 -11.82 19.49 -3.24
CA VAL A 140 -10.84 19.06 -4.25
C VAL A 140 -10.74 20.09 -5.37
N PRO A 141 -9.58 20.21 -6.04
CA PRO A 141 -9.44 21.06 -7.23
C PRO A 141 -10.36 20.59 -8.35
N THR A 142 -10.87 21.53 -9.14
CA THR A 142 -11.67 21.21 -10.32
C THR A 142 -10.81 20.64 -11.46
N PRO A 143 -11.40 20.00 -12.51
CA PRO A 143 -10.65 19.57 -13.68
C PRO A 143 -9.85 20.71 -14.35
N ARG A 144 -10.41 21.94 -14.33
CA ARG A 144 -9.76 23.14 -14.88
C ARG A 144 -8.51 23.52 -14.07
N ASP A 145 -8.60 23.49 -12.74
CA ASP A 145 -7.46 23.78 -11.84
C ASP A 145 -6.31 22.79 -12.03
N LEU A 146 -6.63 21.58 -12.49
CA LEU A 146 -5.67 20.53 -12.83
C LEU A 146 -5.19 20.55 -14.30
N GLY A 147 -5.73 21.48 -15.11
CA GLY A 147 -5.45 21.52 -16.54
C GLY A 147 -5.95 20.27 -17.30
N LEU A 148 -7.02 19.64 -16.81
CA LEU A 148 -7.62 18.44 -17.37
C LEU A 148 -8.94 18.68 -18.10
N GLY A 149 -9.51 19.91 -18.04
CA GLY A 149 -10.70 20.31 -18.79
C GLY A 149 -10.42 20.42 -20.31
N ARG A 150 -11.45 20.29 -21.15
CA ARG A 150 -11.36 20.69 -22.55
C ARG A 150 -11.00 22.17 -22.59
N LEU A 151 -10.01 22.53 -23.41
CA LEU A 151 -9.91 23.88 -23.94
C LEU A 151 -11.15 24.01 -24.84
N ASP A 152 -12.19 24.66 -24.37
CA ASP A 152 -13.29 25.07 -25.23
C ASP A 152 -12.67 25.92 -26.35
N ASP A 153 -13.05 25.63 -27.59
CA ASP A 153 -12.70 26.38 -28.80
C ASP A 153 -13.32 27.78 -28.75
N ASP A 154 -12.96 28.61 -27.81
CA ASP A 154 -13.31 30.01 -27.73
C ASP A 154 -12.08 30.90 -27.93
N ASP A 155 -11.34 30.69 -29.01
CA ASP A 155 -10.47 31.73 -29.63
C ASP A 155 -10.25 31.42 -31.12
N ALA A 156 -11.39 31.29 -31.84
CA ALA A 156 -11.41 31.27 -33.29
C ALA A 156 -11.87 32.63 -33.83
N THR A 157 -11.19 33.73 -33.43
CA THR A 157 -11.23 34.98 -34.19
C THR A 157 -9.98 35.82 -33.86
N ASP A 158 -8.89 35.47 -34.45
CA ASP A 158 -7.93 36.49 -34.91
C ASP A 158 -7.14 35.99 -36.13
N THR A 159 -7.65 36.34 -37.30
CA THR A 159 -6.95 36.20 -38.57
C THR A 159 -5.85 37.24 -38.61
N ALA A 160 -4.63 36.84 -38.26
CA ALA A 160 -3.46 37.61 -38.60
C ALA A 160 -2.46 36.73 -39.33
N THR A 161 -2.47 36.86 -40.64
CA THR A 161 -1.36 36.57 -41.54
C THR A 161 -0.06 37.12 -40.96
N ASN A 162 0.91 36.27 -40.62
CA ASN A 162 2.28 36.69 -40.55
C ASN A 162 3.25 35.65 -41.11
N THR A 163 3.95 36.14 -42.06
CA THR A 163 5.05 35.66 -42.86
C THR A 163 6.16 35.03 -42.01
N VAL A 164 6.62 33.88 -42.46
CA VAL A 164 7.84 33.18 -42.00
C VAL A 164 9.05 34.09 -42.24
N THR A 165 9.81 34.39 -41.18
CA THR A 165 11.23 34.68 -41.27
C THR A 165 11.97 33.85 -40.23
N ASP A 166 12.88 33.04 -40.76
CA ASP A 166 13.85 32.23 -40.03
C ASP A 166 14.77 33.05 -39.10
N THR A 167 15.31 32.34 -38.16
CA THR A 167 16.41 32.65 -37.21
C THR A 167 15.97 33.15 -35.85
N ASP A 168 15.84 32.17 -34.90
CA ASP A 168 16.69 32.19 -33.70
C ASP A 168 16.53 30.86 -32.91
N SER A 169 17.64 30.14 -32.87
CA SER A 169 17.78 28.90 -32.10
C SER A 169 17.74 29.18 -30.59
N VAL A 170 16.55 29.12 -30.04
CA VAL A 170 16.40 28.94 -28.59
C VAL A 170 16.43 27.44 -28.32
N THR A 171 17.58 26.98 -27.87
CA THR A 171 17.77 25.61 -27.33
C THR A 171 16.89 25.43 -26.11
N ASN A 172 15.65 25.05 -26.35
CA ASN A 172 14.78 24.54 -25.31
C ASN A 172 15.26 23.12 -25.00
N SER A 173 16.25 23.00 -24.09
CA SER A 173 16.68 21.74 -23.52
C SER A 173 15.55 21.22 -22.60
N THR A 174 14.49 20.70 -23.20
CA THR A 174 13.61 19.76 -22.53
C THR A 174 14.36 18.44 -22.44
N ALA A 175 15.30 18.33 -21.51
CA ALA A 175 15.79 17.04 -21.08
C ALA A 175 14.55 16.26 -20.64
N SER A 176 14.15 15.27 -21.44
CA SER A 176 13.17 14.26 -21.04
C SER A 176 13.61 13.76 -19.68
N PRO A 177 12.80 13.85 -18.60
CA PRO A 177 13.26 13.43 -17.29
C PRO A 177 13.75 11.99 -17.45
N ALA A 178 15.05 11.76 -17.12
CA ALA A 178 15.66 10.45 -17.23
C ALA A 178 14.75 9.44 -16.57
N ALA A 179 14.38 8.38 -17.29
CA ALA A 179 13.40 7.41 -16.82
C ALA A 179 13.83 6.88 -15.45
N ALA A 180 12.98 7.04 -14.45
CA ALA A 180 13.27 6.62 -13.07
C ALA A 180 13.66 5.15 -13.05
N HIS A 181 14.82 4.80 -12.50
CA HIS A 181 15.33 3.43 -12.41
C HIS A 181 15.97 3.16 -11.05
N LEU A 182 16.09 1.89 -10.71
CA LEU A 182 16.65 1.39 -9.47
C LEU A 182 17.97 0.66 -9.75
N THR A 183 18.95 0.90 -8.91
CA THR A 183 20.15 0.04 -8.80
C THR A 183 20.12 -0.69 -7.47
N TRP A 184 20.54 -1.96 -7.45
CA TRP A 184 20.46 -2.82 -6.28
C TRP A 184 21.84 -3.36 -5.88
N GLU A 185 22.06 -3.49 -4.59
CA GLU A 185 23.16 -4.26 -4.02
C GLU A 185 22.74 -5.73 -3.90
N ALA A 186 23.72 -6.64 -3.98
CA ALA A 186 23.48 -8.07 -3.79
C ALA A 186 22.99 -8.36 -2.36
N PRO A 187 21.79 -8.92 -2.17
CA PRO A 187 21.30 -9.26 -0.84
C PRO A 187 22.03 -10.49 -0.27
N ASP A 188 22.03 -10.63 1.05
CA ASP A 188 22.73 -11.73 1.74
C ASP A 188 21.95 -13.06 1.67
N ARG A 189 22.19 -13.81 0.59
CA ARG A 189 21.63 -15.15 0.38
C ARG A 189 21.96 -16.11 1.55
N ARG A 190 23.18 -16.05 2.07
CA ARG A 190 23.63 -17.01 3.11
C ARG A 190 22.88 -16.79 4.41
N SER A 191 22.69 -15.55 4.79
CA SER A 191 21.93 -15.19 5.99
C SER A 191 20.47 -15.64 5.86
N HIS A 192 19.81 -15.37 4.72
CA HIS A 192 18.45 -15.83 4.47
C HIS A 192 18.33 -17.36 4.54
N GLN A 193 19.23 -18.10 3.89
CA GLN A 193 19.21 -19.57 3.93
C GLN A 193 19.48 -20.13 5.33
N ALA A 194 20.31 -19.46 6.13
CA ALA A 194 20.52 -19.85 7.52
C ALA A 194 19.24 -19.66 8.34
N ALA A 195 18.55 -18.51 8.19
CA ALA A 195 17.27 -18.25 8.84
C ALA A 195 16.20 -19.30 8.45
N VAL A 196 16.14 -19.70 7.18
CA VAL A 196 15.23 -20.78 6.74
C VAL A 196 15.53 -22.10 7.44
N ARG A 197 16.81 -22.48 7.58
CA ARG A 197 17.19 -23.71 8.30
C ARG A 197 16.81 -23.67 9.79
N GLU A 198 17.07 -22.54 10.46
CA GLU A 198 16.67 -22.35 11.87
C GLU A 198 15.14 -22.40 12.04
N CYS A 199 14.38 -21.82 11.09
CA CYS A 199 12.93 -21.92 11.08
C CYS A 199 12.47 -23.38 10.93
N LEU A 200 13.06 -24.15 10.03
CA LEU A 200 12.76 -25.59 9.87
C LEU A 200 13.03 -26.40 11.14
N GLU A 201 14.13 -26.09 11.87
CA GLU A 201 14.38 -26.74 13.15
C GLU A 201 13.32 -26.40 14.20
N ALA A 202 12.88 -25.12 14.27
CA ALA A 202 11.80 -24.72 15.17
C ALA A 202 10.46 -25.41 14.83
N ILE A 203 10.16 -25.58 13.54
CA ILE A 203 8.96 -26.33 13.07
C ILE A 203 9.09 -27.82 13.49
N ARG A 204 10.23 -28.47 13.29
CA ARG A 204 10.48 -29.86 13.69
C ARG A 204 10.39 -30.05 15.21
N ALA A 205 10.84 -29.05 15.96
CA ALA A 205 10.71 -29.04 17.42
C ALA A 205 9.26 -28.81 17.92
N GLY A 206 8.33 -28.49 17.01
CA GLY A 206 6.92 -28.23 17.36
C GLY A 206 6.68 -26.85 17.99
N GLU A 207 7.62 -25.92 17.86
CA GLU A 207 7.48 -24.59 18.43
C GLU A 207 6.51 -23.70 17.62
N ILE A 208 6.50 -23.87 16.29
CA ILE A 208 5.64 -23.18 15.34
C ILE A 208 5.22 -24.14 14.22
N TYR A 209 4.16 -23.82 13.53
CA TYR A 209 3.71 -24.57 12.34
C TYR A 209 4.31 -23.98 11.05
N GLN A 210 4.46 -22.66 11.01
CA GLN A 210 5.06 -21.92 9.90
C GLN A 210 5.51 -20.53 10.35
N ALA A 211 6.44 -19.92 9.61
CA ALA A 211 6.77 -18.50 9.73
C ALA A 211 7.01 -17.87 8.37
N CYS A 212 6.68 -16.59 8.22
CA CYS A 212 7.08 -15.79 7.05
C CYS A 212 8.46 -15.21 7.33
N LEU A 213 9.47 -15.61 6.55
CA LEU A 213 10.83 -15.06 6.63
C LEU A 213 11.08 -14.10 5.48
N SER A 214 11.81 -13.02 5.79
CA SER A 214 12.10 -11.95 4.84
C SER A 214 13.61 -11.66 4.78
N THR A 215 14.03 -11.17 3.62
CA THR A 215 15.32 -10.52 3.41
C THR A 215 15.10 -9.12 2.83
N ARG A 216 16.16 -8.31 2.79
CA ARG A 216 16.08 -6.94 2.26
C ARG A 216 17.10 -6.73 1.17
N LEU A 217 16.68 -6.04 0.12
CA LEU A 217 17.52 -5.47 -0.90
C LEU A 217 17.74 -4.00 -0.56
N ASP A 218 19.00 -3.58 -0.60
CA ASP A 218 19.40 -2.18 -0.53
C ASP A 218 19.69 -1.65 -1.92
N GLY A 219 19.35 -0.38 -2.17
CA GLY A 219 19.54 0.18 -3.49
C GLY A 219 19.44 1.69 -3.53
N GLN A 220 19.52 2.21 -4.74
CA GLN A 220 19.42 3.64 -5.03
C GLN A 220 18.40 3.90 -6.13
N LEU A 221 17.49 4.82 -5.88
CA LEU A 221 16.61 5.37 -6.89
C LEU A 221 17.33 6.50 -7.63
N HIS A 222 17.32 6.42 -8.95
CA HIS A 222 17.70 7.51 -9.85
C HIS A 222 16.45 8.06 -10.52
N GLY A 223 16.16 9.35 -10.31
CA GLY A 223 14.92 9.99 -10.78
C GLY A 223 13.86 10.14 -9.69
N GLY A 224 12.65 10.55 -10.07
CA GLY A 224 11.57 10.86 -9.14
C GLY A 224 10.77 9.65 -8.67
N PRO A 225 10.34 9.58 -7.40
CA PRO A 225 9.54 8.47 -6.87
C PRO A 225 8.19 8.31 -7.58
N LEU A 226 7.52 9.41 -7.95
CA LEU A 226 6.25 9.37 -8.69
C LEU A 226 6.43 8.76 -10.10
N ALA A 227 7.52 9.09 -10.78
CA ALA A 227 7.83 8.50 -12.09
C ALA A 227 8.10 6.99 -11.96
N LEU A 228 8.80 6.57 -10.90
CA LEU A 228 8.99 5.16 -10.57
C LEU A 228 7.65 4.46 -10.32
N PHE A 229 6.81 5.01 -9.47
CA PHE A 229 5.46 4.48 -9.18
C PHE A 229 4.65 4.31 -10.46
N SER A 230 4.60 5.35 -11.29
CA SER A 230 3.84 5.35 -12.54
C SER A 230 4.34 4.27 -13.51
N ARG A 231 5.66 4.10 -13.65
CA ARG A 231 6.27 3.05 -14.47
C ARG A 231 5.91 1.65 -13.96
N LEU A 232 6.15 1.40 -12.67
CA LEU A 232 5.93 0.09 -12.06
C LEU A 232 4.45 -0.29 -12.03
N TRP A 233 3.55 0.68 -11.75
CA TRP A 233 2.12 0.38 -11.80
C TRP A 233 1.61 0.06 -13.20
N ARG A 234 2.08 0.76 -14.25
CA ARG A 234 1.75 0.40 -15.63
C ARG A 234 2.20 -1.02 -15.98
N GLN A 235 3.35 -1.43 -15.49
CA GLN A 235 3.93 -2.75 -15.72
C GLN A 235 3.17 -3.85 -14.98
N THR A 236 2.84 -3.63 -13.70
CA THR A 236 2.31 -4.68 -12.81
C THR A 236 0.79 -4.69 -12.72
N ARG A 237 0.15 -3.53 -12.93
CA ARG A 237 -1.29 -3.34 -12.68
C ARG A 237 -1.71 -3.85 -11.31
N ALA A 238 -0.86 -3.63 -10.31
CA ALA A 238 -1.08 -4.11 -8.96
C ALA A 238 -2.44 -3.65 -8.42
N ARG A 239 -3.14 -4.60 -7.79
CA ARG A 239 -4.52 -4.41 -7.36
C ARG A 239 -4.66 -3.48 -6.15
N ARG A 240 -3.61 -3.39 -5.33
CA ARG A 240 -3.57 -2.59 -4.09
C ARG A 240 -2.35 -1.67 -4.11
N ALA A 241 -2.15 -0.92 -5.21
CA ALA A 241 -1.03 -0.02 -5.32
C ALA A 241 -1.25 1.25 -4.48
N ALA A 242 -0.16 1.77 -3.88
CA ALA A 242 -0.18 3.00 -3.10
C ALA A 242 1.08 3.84 -3.34
N PHE A 243 0.90 5.14 -3.44
CA PHE A 243 1.95 6.14 -3.50
C PHE A 243 1.74 7.17 -2.40
N MET A 244 2.75 7.36 -1.56
CA MET A 244 2.76 8.36 -0.49
C MET A 244 4.12 9.02 -0.42
N THR A 245 4.18 10.33 -0.18
CA THR A 245 5.43 11.08 -0.10
C THR A 245 5.31 12.25 0.86
N GLY A 246 6.43 12.61 1.49
CA GLY A 246 6.55 13.72 2.42
C GLY A 246 8.01 14.08 2.65
N SER A 247 8.31 14.95 3.59
CA SER A 247 9.68 15.32 3.96
C SER A 247 10.52 14.14 4.47
N TRP A 248 9.88 13.10 4.95
CA TRP A 248 10.48 11.86 5.46
C TRP A 248 10.93 10.90 4.35
N GLY A 249 10.48 11.10 3.11
CA GLY A 249 10.76 10.21 1.98
C GLY A 249 9.51 9.82 1.21
N SER A 250 9.53 8.65 0.56
CA SER A 250 8.42 8.16 -0.26
C SER A 250 8.20 6.67 -0.11
N VAL A 251 6.96 6.24 -0.32
CA VAL A 251 6.53 4.85 -0.39
C VAL A 251 5.93 4.57 -1.77
N VAL A 252 6.45 3.54 -2.42
CA VAL A 252 5.91 2.98 -3.67
C VAL A 252 5.51 1.54 -3.40
N SER A 253 4.22 1.30 -3.20
CA SER A 253 3.67 -0.03 -2.91
C SER A 253 2.91 -0.58 -4.11
N LEU A 254 3.14 -1.86 -4.44
CA LEU A 254 2.49 -2.61 -5.50
C LEU A 254 1.90 -3.90 -4.94
N SER A 255 1.29 -3.81 -3.77
CA SER A 255 0.74 -4.95 -3.06
C SER A 255 -0.41 -5.61 -3.83
N PRO A 256 -0.52 -6.93 -3.80
CA PRO A 256 -1.70 -7.65 -4.27
C PRO A 256 -2.73 -7.91 -3.16
N GLU A 257 -2.35 -7.74 -1.87
CA GLU A 257 -3.05 -8.36 -0.75
C GLU A 257 -3.81 -7.34 0.11
N THR A 258 -5.11 -7.60 0.29
CA THR A 258 -5.94 -6.88 1.24
C THR A 258 -5.66 -7.38 2.66
N TYR A 259 -5.25 -6.46 3.55
CA TYR A 259 -5.08 -6.77 4.96
C TYR A 259 -6.42 -6.73 5.69
N LEU A 260 -7.07 -5.58 5.69
CA LEU A 260 -8.28 -5.35 6.46
C LEU A 260 -9.17 -4.32 5.78
N THR A 261 -10.43 -4.64 5.57
CA THR A 261 -11.45 -3.69 5.11
C THR A 261 -12.57 -3.59 6.12
N ARG A 262 -13.19 -2.41 6.22
CA ARG A 262 -14.36 -2.15 7.04
C ARG A 262 -15.36 -1.29 6.30
N SER A 263 -16.65 -1.61 6.44
CA SER A 263 -17.76 -0.75 6.04
C SER A 263 -18.82 -0.80 7.14
N GLY A 264 -18.95 0.30 7.87
CA GLY A 264 -19.76 0.34 9.09
C GLY A 264 -19.25 -0.65 10.15
N ARG A 265 -20.04 -1.69 10.44
CA ARG A 265 -19.65 -2.76 11.39
C ARG A 265 -19.05 -4.00 10.72
N ASP A 266 -19.21 -4.14 9.43
CA ASP A 266 -18.73 -5.30 8.68
C ASP A 266 -17.24 -5.17 8.37
N VAL A 267 -16.43 -6.13 8.80
CA VAL A 267 -14.98 -6.20 8.58
C VAL A 267 -14.61 -7.46 7.82
N ARG A 268 -13.56 -7.37 6.98
CA ARG A 268 -13.05 -8.49 6.19
C ARG A 268 -11.53 -8.44 6.12
N SER A 269 -10.93 -9.62 6.02
CA SER A 269 -9.52 -9.82 5.69
C SER A 269 -9.42 -10.91 4.62
N CYS A 270 -8.58 -10.70 3.60
CA CYS A 270 -8.52 -11.58 2.42
C CYS A 270 -7.09 -12.10 2.21
N PRO A 271 -6.59 -13.03 3.04
CA PRO A 271 -5.26 -13.59 2.90
C PRO A 271 -5.10 -14.36 1.58
N ILE A 272 -3.93 -14.19 0.97
CA ILE A 272 -3.50 -14.87 -0.25
C ILE A 272 -2.40 -15.88 0.11
N LYS A 273 -2.58 -17.14 -0.26
CA LYS A 273 -1.54 -18.17 -0.22
C LYS A 273 -1.67 -19.05 -1.45
N GLY A 274 -0.56 -19.30 -2.11
CA GLY A 274 -0.56 -19.98 -3.42
C GLY A 274 -0.73 -18.99 -4.58
N THR A 275 0.24 -19.03 -5.49
CA THR A 275 0.25 -18.21 -6.71
C THR A 275 0.82 -19.03 -7.86
N LEU A 276 0.14 -19.01 -9.00
CA LEU A 276 0.60 -19.65 -10.23
C LEU A 276 0.62 -18.63 -11.37
N PRO A 277 1.55 -18.76 -12.32
CA PRO A 277 1.52 -17.99 -13.56
C PRO A 277 0.18 -18.16 -14.30
N ARG A 278 -0.28 -17.12 -14.98
CA ARG A 278 -1.54 -17.12 -15.73
C ARG A 278 -1.64 -18.24 -16.77
N ALA A 279 -0.51 -18.67 -17.33
CA ALA A 279 -0.43 -19.76 -18.29
C ALA A 279 -0.62 -21.16 -17.67
N ALA A 280 -0.52 -21.29 -16.33
CA ALA A 280 -0.73 -22.56 -15.66
C ALA A 280 -2.22 -22.86 -15.43
N ASP A 281 -2.55 -24.14 -15.25
CA ASP A 281 -3.91 -24.55 -14.89
C ASP A 281 -4.25 -24.08 -13.46
N PRO A 282 -5.27 -23.23 -13.27
CA PRO A 282 -5.68 -22.76 -11.96
C PRO A 282 -6.12 -23.86 -11.00
N ALA A 283 -6.54 -25.02 -11.49
CA ALA A 283 -6.91 -26.16 -10.67
C ALA A 283 -5.73 -26.69 -9.82
N LEU A 284 -4.50 -26.50 -10.27
CA LEU A 284 -3.30 -26.91 -9.54
C LEU A 284 -3.16 -26.21 -8.19
N LEU A 285 -3.69 -24.97 -8.03
CA LEU A 285 -3.69 -24.29 -6.73
C LEU A 285 -4.49 -25.02 -5.67
N ARG A 286 -5.66 -25.55 -6.05
CA ARG A 286 -6.49 -26.35 -5.14
C ARG A 286 -5.95 -27.76 -4.92
N ALA A 287 -5.15 -28.27 -5.84
CA ALA A 287 -4.49 -29.56 -5.73
C ALA A 287 -3.18 -29.51 -4.93
N SER A 288 -2.61 -28.32 -4.72
CA SER A 288 -1.38 -28.12 -3.93
C SER A 288 -1.64 -28.35 -2.45
N VAL A 289 -1.13 -29.44 -1.91
CA VAL A 289 -1.25 -29.78 -0.48
C VAL A 289 -0.60 -28.68 0.37
N LYS A 290 0.56 -28.16 -0.04
CA LYS A 290 1.29 -27.06 0.65
C LYS A 290 0.43 -25.80 0.68
N ASP A 291 -0.01 -25.28 -0.48
CA ASP A 291 -0.73 -24.01 -0.56
C ASP A 291 -2.07 -24.05 0.17
N VAL A 292 -2.78 -25.16 0.08
CA VAL A 292 -4.04 -25.39 0.79
C VAL A 292 -3.82 -25.41 2.30
N ALA A 293 -2.82 -26.15 2.80
CA ALA A 293 -2.50 -26.21 4.22
C ALA A 293 -2.09 -24.83 4.78
N GLU A 294 -1.22 -24.11 4.07
CA GLU A 294 -0.82 -22.75 4.45
C GLU A 294 -2.04 -21.81 4.50
N ASN A 295 -2.89 -21.84 3.48
CA ASN A 295 -4.05 -20.96 3.43
C ASN A 295 -5.00 -21.22 4.61
N ILE A 296 -5.29 -22.49 4.92
CA ILE A 296 -6.15 -22.88 6.05
C ILE A 296 -5.55 -22.41 7.38
N MET A 297 -4.24 -22.56 7.60
CA MET A 297 -3.57 -22.09 8.81
C MET A 297 -3.69 -20.58 8.98
N ILE A 298 -3.53 -19.83 7.89
CA ILE A 298 -3.66 -18.36 7.94
C ILE A 298 -5.13 -17.94 8.13
N VAL A 299 -6.08 -18.61 7.50
CA VAL A 299 -7.52 -18.38 7.75
C VAL A 299 -7.86 -18.54 9.23
N ASP A 300 -7.36 -19.59 9.87
CA ASP A 300 -7.61 -19.83 11.30
C ASP A 300 -6.98 -18.72 12.17
N LEU A 301 -5.76 -18.28 11.83
CA LEU A 301 -5.11 -17.17 12.52
C LEU A 301 -5.89 -15.85 12.35
N VAL A 302 -6.37 -15.54 11.14
CA VAL A 302 -7.21 -14.35 10.90
C VAL A 302 -8.54 -14.44 11.66
N ARG A 303 -9.16 -15.61 11.70
CA ARG A 303 -10.37 -15.85 12.53
C ARG A 303 -10.11 -15.55 14.00
N HIS A 304 -8.97 -16.00 14.52
CA HIS A 304 -8.55 -15.73 15.90
C HIS A 304 -8.35 -14.23 16.12
N ASP A 305 -7.63 -13.54 15.24
CA ASP A 305 -7.35 -12.11 15.35
C ASP A 305 -8.65 -11.28 15.34
N LEU A 306 -9.53 -11.48 14.36
CA LEU A 306 -10.81 -10.80 14.28
C LEU A 306 -11.74 -11.17 15.45
N GLY A 307 -11.71 -12.42 15.89
CA GLY A 307 -12.54 -12.93 16.99
C GLY A 307 -12.32 -12.21 18.33
N ARG A 308 -11.20 -11.53 18.51
CA ARG A 308 -10.88 -10.79 19.73
C ARG A 308 -11.72 -9.52 19.92
N THR A 309 -12.23 -8.95 18.82
CA THR A 309 -13.04 -7.73 18.82
C THR A 309 -14.40 -7.90 18.14
N ALA A 310 -14.66 -9.09 17.59
CA ALA A 310 -15.89 -9.37 16.86
C ALA A 310 -17.09 -9.57 17.81
N GLU A 311 -18.27 -9.22 17.31
CA GLU A 311 -19.54 -9.62 17.94
C GLU A 311 -19.60 -11.15 18.03
N LEU A 312 -20.10 -11.65 19.14
CA LEU A 312 -20.18 -13.10 19.37
C LEU A 312 -20.94 -13.80 18.24
N GLY A 313 -20.33 -14.84 17.66
CA GLY A 313 -20.92 -15.64 16.56
C GLY A 313 -20.90 -14.97 15.19
N SER A 314 -20.29 -13.76 15.05
CA SER A 314 -20.23 -13.06 13.75
C SER A 314 -19.07 -13.45 12.86
N VAL A 315 -18.03 -14.12 13.38
CA VAL A 315 -16.87 -14.54 12.58
C VAL A 315 -17.25 -15.68 11.64
N THR A 316 -17.07 -15.45 10.36
CA THR A 316 -17.41 -16.42 9.29
C THR A 316 -16.29 -16.49 8.24
N VAL A 317 -16.32 -17.53 7.43
CA VAL A 317 -15.42 -17.68 6.25
C VAL A 317 -16.32 -17.84 5.02
N PRO A 318 -16.80 -16.70 4.45
CA PRO A 318 -17.72 -16.75 3.30
C PRO A 318 -17.07 -17.33 2.04
N GLU A 319 -15.73 -17.21 1.92
CA GLU A 319 -14.98 -17.80 0.82
C GLU A 319 -13.74 -18.50 1.38
N LEU A 320 -13.61 -19.79 1.03
CA LEU A 320 -12.46 -20.61 1.42
C LEU A 320 -11.83 -21.22 0.16
N LEU A 321 -10.52 -20.99 -0.02
CA LEU A 321 -9.71 -21.56 -1.11
C LEU A 321 -10.29 -21.26 -2.51
N VAL A 322 -10.70 -20.02 -2.74
CA VAL A 322 -11.21 -19.57 -4.04
C VAL A 322 -10.03 -19.12 -4.92
N VAL A 323 -10.03 -19.59 -6.17
CA VAL A 323 -9.02 -19.17 -7.14
C VAL A 323 -9.48 -17.88 -7.80
N HIS A 324 -8.70 -16.83 -7.62
CA HIS A 324 -8.94 -15.51 -8.21
C HIS A 324 -7.93 -15.23 -9.32
N GLU A 325 -8.43 -14.60 -10.37
CA GLU A 325 -7.60 -14.05 -11.43
C GLU A 325 -6.97 -12.72 -10.98
N ALA A 326 -5.68 -12.56 -11.26
CA ALA A 326 -4.96 -11.30 -11.10
C ALA A 326 -4.06 -11.05 -12.32
N PRO A 327 -3.57 -9.81 -12.54
CA PRO A 327 -2.71 -9.51 -13.67
C PRO A 327 -1.49 -10.44 -13.71
N GLY A 328 -1.42 -11.29 -14.74
CA GLY A 328 -0.33 -12.23 -14.97
C GLY A 328 -0.30 -13.49 -14.12
N VAL A 329 -1.19 -13.66 -13.13
CA VAL A 329 -1.17 -14.78 -12.19
C VAL A 329 -2.57 -15.24 -11.78
N TRP A 330 -2.62 -16.43 -11.18
CA TRP A 330 -3.74 -16.94 -10.37
C TRP A 330 -3.36 -16.91 -8.91
N HIS A 331 -4.28 -16.53 -8.03
CA HIS A 331 -4.11 -16.55 -6.58
C HIS A 331 -5.14 -17.46 -5.91
N LEU A 332 -4.72 -18.18 -4.88
CA LEU A 332 -5.60 -18.90 -3.96
C LEU A 332 -5.92 -17.97 -2.78
N VAL A 333 -7.16 -17.52 -2.71
CA VAL A 333 -7.63 -16.51 -1.76
C VAL A 333 -8.69 -17.08 -0.86
N SER A 334 -8.68 -16.70 0.41
CA SER A 334 -9.79 -16.92 1.33
C SER A 334 -10.25 -15.60 1.92
N THR A 335 -11.53 -15.52 2.30
CA THR A 335 -12.11 -14.33 2.94
C THR A 335 -12.61 -14.71 4.33
N VAL A 336 -12.11 -14.02 5.34
CA VAL A 336 -12.66 -14.08 6.71
C VAL A 336 -13.41 -12.78 6.97
N ALA A 337 -14.64 -12.91 7.44
CA ALA A 337 -15.51 -11.79 7.74
C ALA A 337 -15.99 -11.82 9.18
N ALA A 338 -16.22 -10.64 9.76
CA ALA A 338 -16.76 -10.48 11.10
C ALA A 338 -17.54 -9.17 11.19
N ARG A 339 -18.26 -8.98 12.30
CA ARG A 339 -18.87 -7.70 12.68
C ARG A 339 -18.24 -7.20 13.96
N THR A 340 -17.92 -5.91 14.01
CA THR A 340 -17.36 -5.29 15.20
C THR A 340 -17.84 -3.85 15.37
N GLY A 341 -17.91 -3.40 16.62
CA GLY A 341 -18.26 -2.02 16.97
C GLY A 341 -17.08 -1.22 17.52
N VAL A 342 -15.88 -1.83 17.63
CA VAL A 342 -14.70 -1.10 18.15
C VAL A 342 -14.20 -0.05 17.18
N PRO A 343 -13.49 1.00 17.62
CA PRO A 343 -12.84 1.98 16.77
C PRO A 343 -11.81 1.36 15.81
N HIS A 344 -11.38 2.12 14.78
CA HIS A 344 -10.40 1.64 13.78
C HIS A 344 -9.05 1.31 14.40
N ASP A 345 -8.55 2.16 15.28
CA ASP A 345 -7.27 2.00 15.99
C ASP A 345 -7.25 0.72 16.83
N GLU A 346 -8.30 0.46 17.63
CA GLU A 346 -8.44 -0.77 18.41
C GLU A 346 -8.53 -2.01 17.52
N LEU A 347 -9.28 -1.94 16.40
CA LEU A 347 -9.39 -3.03 15.45
C LEU A 347 -8.04 -3.35 14.81
N VAL A 348 -7.30 -2.32 14.36
CA VAL A 348 -5.97 -2.47 13.78
C VAL A 348 -5.00 -2.99 14.83
N GLU A 349 -4.95 -2.42 16.04
CA GLU A 349 -4.04 -2.87 17.10
C GLU A 349 -4.23 -4.34 17.43
N THR A 350 -5.49 -4.78 17.48
CA THR A 350 -5.84 -6.16 17.82
C THR A 350 -5.41 -7.16 16.74
N THR A 351 -5.50 -6.79 15.47
CA THR A 351 -5.23 -7.69 14.34
C THR A 351 -3.82 -7.56 13.80
N PHE A 352 -3.09 -6.48 14.11
CA PHE A 352 -1.75 -6.18 13.60
C PHE A 352 -0.64 -6.99 14.32
N PRO A 353 0.45 -7.35 13.63
CA PRO A 353 0.65 -7.24 12.19
C PRO A 353 -0.19 -8.28 11.41
N PRO A 354 -0.35 -8.13 10.06
CA PRO A 354 -1.16 -9.05 9.27
C PRO A 354 -0.75 -10.51 9.45
N ALA A 355 -1.74 -11.41 9.59
CA ALA A 355 -1.51 -12.83 9.85
C ALA A 355 -0.65 -13.50 8.76
N SER A 356 -0.89 -13.17 7.48
CA SER A 356 -0.24 -13.78 6.31
C SER A 356 1.28 -13.56 6.24
N VAL A 357 1.79 -12.54 6.95
CA VAL A 357 3.21 -12.14 6.95
C VAL A 357 3.91 -12.34 8.30
N THR A 358 3.29 -13.11 9.18
CA THR A 358 3.85 -13.47 10.50
C THR A 358 4.12 -14.98 10.58
N GLY A 359 3.35 -15.70 11.32
CA GLY A 359 3.46 -17.16 11.49
C GLY A 359 2.49 -17.66 12.53
N THR A 360 2.45 -18.96 12.70
CA THR A 360 1.50 -19.63 13.58
C THR A 360 2.22 -20.55 14.56
N PRO A 361 2.02 -20.38 15.90
CA PRO A 361 1.29 -19.32 16.61
C PRO A 361 1.96 -17.94 16.50
N LYS A 362 1.17 -16.87 16.32
CA LYS A 362 1.62 -15.53 15.94
C LYS A 362 2.70 -14.95 16.86
N LEU A 363 2.47 -14.95 18.17
CA LEU A 363 3.42 -14.37 19.15
C LEU A 363 4.75 -15.15 19.18
N ARG A 364 4.68 -16.50 19.13
CA ARG A 364 5.88 -17.32 19.13
C ARG A 364 6.69 -17.13 17.86
N ALA A 365 6.04 -17.16 16.70
CA ALA A 365 6.70 -16.93 15.43
C ALA A 365 7.37 -15.55 15.36
N ARG A 366 6.72 -14.48 15.82
CA ARG A 366 7.33 -13.13 15.88
C ARG A 366 8.58 -13.09 16.74
N GLY A 367 8.56 -13.74 17.92
CA GLY A 367 9.73 -13.81 18.79
C GLY A 367 10.92 -14.52 18.15
N LEU A 368 10.66 -15.57 17.37
CA LEU A 368 11.71 -16.31 16.65
C LEU A 368 12.22 -15.53 15.42
N ILE A 369 11.32 -14.94 14.63
CA ILE A 369 11.67 -14.09 13.48
C ILE A 369 12.65 -12.98 13.89
N ALA A 370 12.45 -12.35 15.04
CA ALA A 370 13.36 -11.31 15.55
C ALA A 370 14.79 -11.79 15.79
N GLY A 371 15.00 -13.10 16.02
CA GLY A 371 16.33 -13.70 16.14
C GLY A 371 16.91 -14.14 14.80
N TRP A 372 16.07 -14.45 13.82
CA TRP A 372 16.48 -14.98 12.52
C TRP A 372 16.73 -13.90 11.47
N GLU A 373 15.99 -12.79 11.55
CA GLU A 373 16.17 -11.66 10.63
C GLU A 373 17.12 -10.63 11.25
N PRO A 374 18.29 -10.39 10.63
CA PRO A 374 19.32 -9.52 11.21
C PRO A 374 18.97 -8.03 11.13
N ARG A 375 17.92 -7.69 10.38
CA ARG A 375 17.50 -6.30 10.12
C ARG A 375 15.99 -6.11 10.38
N ALA A 376 15.64 -4.89 10.78
CA ALA A 376 14.24 -4.49 10.88
C ALA A 376 13.53 -4.65 9.54
N ARG A 377 12.27 -5.05 9.57
CA ARG A 377 11.43 -5.11 8.36
C ARG A 377 11.00 -3.72 7.86
N GLY A 378 10.99 -2.72 8.74
CA GLY A 378 10.47 -1.42 8.40
C GLY A 378 9.01 -1.49 7.97
N LEU A 379 8.66 -0.84 6.86
CA LEU A 379 7.29 -0.91 6.32
C LEU A 379 6.97 -2.28 5.69
N HIS A 380 7.96 -3.02 5.24
CA HIS A 380 7.70 -4.36 4.69
C HIS A 380 6.93 -5.24 5.70
N CYS A 381 5.86 -5.87 5.26
CA CYS A 381 4.94 -6.64 6.12
C CYS A 381 4.10 -5.79 7.10
N GLY A 382 4.13 -4.48 6.97
CA GLY A 382 3.26 -3.55 7.67
C GLY A 382 1.90 -3.38 6.98
N ALA A 383 1.25 -2.25 7.21
CA ALA A 383 -0.02 -1.88 6.61
C ALA A 383 0.04 -0.49 5.97
N ILE A 384 -0.67 -0.31 4.88
CA ILE A 384 -0.80 0.96 4.16
C ILE A 384 -2.24 1.12 3.66
N GLY A 385 -2.80 2.32 3.71
CA GLY A 385 -4.12 2.56 3.16
C GLY A 385 -4.82 3.81 3.65
N ILE A 386 -6.13 3.71 3.80
CA ILE A 386 -7.04 4.82 4.06
C ILE A 386 -8.10 4.46 5.10
N ALA A 387 -8.42 5.41 5.97
CA ALA A 387 -9.51 5.35 6.92
C ALA A 387 -10.45 6.55 6.72
N GLY A 388 -11.75 6.30 6.75
CA GLY A 388 -12.82 7.29 6.83
C GLY A 388 -13.61 7.11 8.12
N PRO A 389 -14.70 7.86 8.34
CA PRO A 389 -15.47 7.76 9.59
C PRO A 389 -16.01 6.34 9.88
N ASP A 390 -16.54 5.68 8.86
CA ASP A 390 -17.13 4.33 8.95
C ASP A 390 -16.47 3.34 7.98
N GLU A 391 -15.38 3.72 7.35
CA GLU A 391 -14.69 2.94 6.31
C GLU A 391 -13.22 2.79 6.68
N LEU A 392 -12.66 1.61 6.48
CA LEU A 392 -11.23 1.33 6.58
C LEU A 392 -10.84 0.43 5.42
N ASP A 393 -9.75 0.75 4.76
CA ASP A 393 -9.26 -0.06 3.66
C ASP A 393 -7.73 -0.11 3.65
N LEU A 394 -7.18 -1.23 4.16
CA LEU A 394 -5.76 -1.45 4.36
C LEU A 394 -5.24 -2.61 3.52
N SER A 395 -4.07 -2.43 2.99
CA SER A 395 -3.28 -3.44 2.29
C SER A 395 -2.11 -3.91 3.16
N VAL A 396 -1.70 -5.16 3.00
CA VAL A 396 -0.40 -5.63 3.51
C VAL A 396 0.70 -4.94 2.72
N ALA A 397 1.66 -4.30 3.40
CA ALA A 397 2.76 -3.61 2.74
C ALA A 397 3.84 -4.61 2.28
N ILE A 398 3.52 -5.39 1.24
CA ILE A 398 4.45 -6.24 0.49
C ILE A 398 4.62 -5.71 -0.92
N ARG A 399 5.69 -6.10 -1.62
CA ARG A 399 6.07 -5.49 -2.91
C ARG A 399 6.14 -3.96 -2.79
N THR A 400 6.72 -3.50 -1.70
CA THR A 400 6.74 -2.10 -1.27
C THR A 400 8.17 -1.61 -1.18
N LEU A 401 8.46 -0.51 -1.87
CA LEU A 401 9.73 0.20 -1.80
C LEU A 401 9.61 1.34 -0.79
N GLU A 402 10.57 1.41 0.11
CA GLU A 402 10.83 2.52 1.02
C GLU A 402 11.95 3.36 0.42
N ILE A 403 11.75 4.66 0.26
CA ILE A 403 12.68 5.56 -0.43
C ILE A 403 12.95 6.77 0.46
N ALA A 404 14.19 6.91 0.90
CA ALA A 404 14.63 8.08 1.67
C ALA A 404 14.74 9.34 0.79
N PRO A 405 14.77 10.55 1.36
CA PRO A 405 14.89 11.80 0.60
C PRO A 405 16.16 11.90 -0.28
N ASP A 406 17.23 11.18 0.10
CA ASP A 406 18.49 11.12 -0.66
C ASP A 406 18.49 10.05 -1.78
N GLY A 407 17.35 9.37 -1.98
CA GLY A 407 17.16 8.34 -3.00
C GLY A 407 17.63 6.94 -2.57
N ARG A 408 18.26 6.76 -1.40
CA ARG A 408 18.48 5.41 -0.87
C ARG A 408 17.14 4.70 -0.76
N CYS A 409 17.09 3.44 -1.17
CA CYS A 409 15.86 2.68 -1.09
C CYS A 409 16.09 1.28 -0.52
N GLU A 410 15.05 0.77 0.11
CA GLU A 410 15.00 -0.58 0.63
C GLU A 410 13.75 -1.28 0.09
N PHE A 411 13.92 -2.58 -0.20
CA PHE A 411 12.83 -3.43 -0.65
C PHE A 411 12.86 -4.75 0.11
N GLY A 412 11.83 -4.98 0.92
CA GLY A 412 11.65 -6.23 1.64
C GLY A 412 10.99 -7.29 0.76
N VAL A 413 11.48 -8.53 0.85
CA VAL A 413 10.93 -9.68 0.14
C VAL A 413 11.07 -10.94 0.98
N GLY A 414 10.08 -11.85 0.87
CA GLY A 414 10.10 -13.08 1.66
C GLY A 414 9.00 -14.07 1.27
N GLY A 415 8.95 -15.16 2.01
CA GLY A 415 8.00 -16.25 1.81
C GLY A 415 7.59 -16.95 3.11
N GLY A 416 6.54 -17.75 3.04
CA GLY A 416 6.11 -18.62 4.14
C GLY A 416 6.93 -19.92 4.17
N ILE A 417 7.61 -20.15 5.29
CA ILE A 417 8.42 -21.35 5.51
C ILE A 417 7.56 -22.39 6.21
N THR A 418 7.44 -23.55 5.60
CA THR A 418 6.77 -24.75 6.14
C THR A 418 7.74 -25.90 6.24
N ILE A 419 7.30 -27.04 6.79
CA ILE A 419 8.15 -28.22 6.99
C ILE A 419 8.81 -28.74 5.71
N ASP A 420 8.16 -28.52 4.56
CA ASP A 420 8.61 -28.98 3.23
C ASP A 420 9.42 -27.92 2.46
N SER A 421 9.69 -26.76 3.07
CA SER A 421 10.47 -25.68 2.43
C SER A 421 11.92 -26.08 2.23
N ASP A 422 12.48 -25.71 1.07
CA ASP A 422 13.90 -25.84 0.73
C ASP A 422 14.59 -24.47 0.71
N PRO A 423 15.73 -24.27 1.41
CA PRO A 423 16.38 -22.97 1.51
C PRO A 423 16.80 -22.33 0.17
N ASP A 424 17.14 -23.14 -0.84
CA ASP A 424 17.49 -22.62 -2.17
C ASP A 424 16.24 -22.19 -2.93
N ALA A 425 15.18 -23.00 -2.89
CA ALA A 425 13.92 -22.69 -3.52
C ALA A 425 13.25 -21.42 -2.92
N GLU A 426 13.29 -21.26 -1.59
CA GLU A 426 12.76 -20.07 -0.91
C GLU A 426 13.57 -18.80 -1.27
N TRP A 427 14.88 -18.92 -1.45
CA TRP A 427 15.70 -17.83 -1.97
C TRP A 427 15.31 -17.45 -3.41
N ASP A 428 15.18 -18.44 -4.29
CA ASP A 428 14.79 -18.20 -5.69
C ASP A 428 13.40 -17.56 -5.77
N GLU A 429 12.47 -17.91 -4.88
CA GLU A 429 11.17 -17.26 -4.75
C GLU A 429 11.31 -15.78 -4.35
N CYS A 430 12.21 -15.44 -3.42
CA CYS A 430 12.50 -14.05 -3.07
C CYS A 430 13.00 -13.25 -4.28
N VAL A 431 13.95 -13.79 -5.04
CA VAL A 431 14.48 -13.15 -6.26
C VAL A 431 13.38 -12.95 -7.30
N HIS A 432 12.54 -13.96 -7.54
CA HIS A 432 11.41 -13.85 -8.48
C HIS A 432 10.40 -12.77 -8.04
N LYS A 433 10.09 -12.70 -6.75
CA LYS A 433 9.18 -11.66 -6.21
C LYS A 433 9.73 -10.25 -6.36
N ALA A 434 11.04 -10.07 -6.38
CA ALA A 434 11.70 -8.78 -6.55
C ALA A 434 11.90 -8.39 -8.03
N ALA A 435 11.82 -9.33 -8.98
CA ALA A 435 12.20 -9.16 -10.38
C ALA A 435 11.52 -8.00 -11.12
N PHE A 436 10.29 -7.62 -10.74
CA PHE A 436 9.60 -6.49 -11.35
C PHE A 436 10.31 -5.15 -11.11
N THR A 437 11.16 -5.03 -10.08
CA THR A 437 11.86 -3.78 -9.75
C THR A 437 12.99 -3.47 -10.74
N TRP A 438 13.53 -4.49 -11.43
CA TRP A 438 14.55 -4.33 -12.49
C TRP A 438 14.06 -4.72 -13.89
N GLY A 439 12.75 -4.91 -14.08
CA GLY A 439 12.16 -5.17 -15.41
C GLY A 439 12.12 -6.64 -15.83
N GLY A 440 12.37 -7.56 -14.88
CA GLY A 440 12.46 -9.00 -15.16
C GLY A 440 13.85 -9.43 -15.67
N GLY A 441 14.03 -10.70 -15.96
CA GLY A 441 15.30 -11.26 -16.34
C GLY A 441 16.19 -11.62 -15.13
N PRO A 442 17.50 -11.95 -15.35
CA PRO A 442 18.41 -12.30 -14.28
C PRO A 442 18.60 -11.14 -13.31
N ALA A 443 18.87 -11.48 -12.04
CA ALA A 443 19.16 -10.49 -11.02
C ALA A 443 20.39 -9.64 -11.39
N PRO A 444 20.38 -8.33 -11.06
CA PRO A 444 21.43 -7.40 -11.50
C PRO A 444 22.74 -7.50 -10.71
N TRP A 445 22.85 -8.41 -9.73
CA TRP A 445 24.04 -8.69 -8.90
C TRP A 445 24.67 -10.06 -9.17
#